data_386cc8666b950c9a6a1d825ec1085eaf
#
_entry.id   386cc8666b950c9a6a1d825ec1085eaf
#
_cell.length_a   1.000
_cell.length_b   1.000
_cell.length_c   1.000
_cell.angle_alpha   90.00
_cell.angle_beta   90.00
_cell.angle_gamma   90.00
#
_symmetry.space_group_name_H-M   'P 1'
#
loop_
_entity.id
_entity.type
_entity.pdbx_description
1 polymer ?
#
loop_
_entity_poly.entity_id
_entity_poly.type
_entity_poly.pdbx_seq_one_letter_code
_entity_poly.pdbx_strand_id
1 'polypeptide(L)'
;TEMGQGLNTKVAQVVAQELGLPLARVRSTATDTSKIANTSATAASTGSDLNGKAAQAAARTIRDRLATLLAGSWGVAADQVHFANGEATAPGGHCISFEALVQQAYVARVQLWSDGFYATPGLHWDRATLTGRPFYYFAYGAAISEVLLDTLTGEWRLLRADLLHDVGQSLNPALDIGQIEGG
;
A
#
# COMPACT_ATOMS: atom_id res chain seq x y z
N THR A 1 -5.04 -8.33 7.82
CA THR A 1 -6.06 -8.06 8.86
C THR A 1 -5.84 -6.70 9.48
N GLU A 2 -6.90 -5.92 9.66
CA GLU A 2 -6.88 -4.66 10.41
C GLU A 2 -7.03 -4.97 11.91
N MET A 3 -6.10 -4.46 12.70
CA MET A 3 -6.05 -4.64 14.16
C MET A 3 -5.95 -3.29 14.90
N GLY A 4 -6.23 -2.18 14.18
CA GLY A 4 -6.08 -0.82 14.66
C GLY A 4 -4.82 -0.08 14.17
N GLN A 5 -3.99 -0.74 13.34
CA GLN A 5 -2.76 -0.15 12.81
C GLN A 5 -2.98 0.75 11.58
N GLY A 6 -4.22 0.92 11.11
CA GLY A 6 -4.54 1.78 9.97
C GLY A 6 -4.20 1.19 8.59
N LEU A 7 -4.02 -0.13 8.48
CA LEU A 7 -3.65 -0.80 7.23
C LEU A 7 -4.71 -0.60 6.14
N ASN A 8 -5.99 -0.73 6.47
CA ASN A 8 -7.08 -0.57 5.50
C ASN A 8 -7.07 0.83 4.88
N THR A 9 -6.76 1.87 5.65
CA THR A 9 -6.63 3.24 5.15
C THR A 9 -5.45 3.35 4.17
N LYS A 10 -4.30 2.79 4.50
CA LYS A 10 -3.11 2.81 3.63
C LYS A 10 -3.36 2.08 2.31
N VAL A 11 -3.98 0.91 2.35
CA VAL A 11 -4.34 0.16 1.13
C VAL A 11 -5.34 0.94 0.27
N ALA A 12 -6.35 1.57 0.89
CA ALA A 12 -7.28 2.43 0.18
C ALA A 12 -6.60 3.66 -0.46
N GLN A 13 -5.60 4.25 0.22
CA GLN A 13 -4.80 5.35 -0.35
C GLN A 13 -4.01 4.91 -1.60
N VAL A 14 -3.42 3.71 -1.59
CA VAL A 14 -2.71 3.17 -2.75
C VAL A 14 -3.65 3.01 -3.94
N VAL A 15 -4.86 2.46 -3.74
CA VAL A 15 -5.87 2.31 -4.80
C VAL A 15 -6.35 3.68 -5.29
N ALA A 16 -6.64 4.61 -4.37
CA ALA A 16 -7.06 5.97 -4.71
C ALA A 16 -6.03 6.67 -5.59
N GLN A 17 -4.75 6.60 -5.22
CA GLN A 17 -3.66 7.18 -5.98
C GLN A 17 -3.51 6.54 -7.36
N GLU A 18 -3.57 5.21 -7.47
CA GLU A 18 -3.41 4.50 -8.74
C GLU A 18 -4.53 4.82 -9.74
N LEU A 19 -5.75 5.04 -9.25
CA LEU A 19 -6.92 5.39 -10.06
C LEU A 19 -7.17 6.91 -10.18
N GLY A 20 -6.34 7.74 -9.55
CA GLY A 20 -6.51 9.20 -9.55
C GLY A 20 -7.78 9.68 -8.83
N LEU A 21 -8.25 8.95 -7.82
CA LEU A 21 -9.50 9.22 -7.10
C LEU A 21 -9.24 9.83 -5.72
N PRO A 22 -10.15 10.65 -5.18
CA PRO A 22 -10.15 11.01 -3.77
C PRO A 22 -10.31 9.75 -2.89
N LEU A 23 -9.63 9.71 -1.74
CA LEU A 23 -9.70 8.58 -0.81
C LEU A 23 -11.14 8.23 -0.39
N ALA A 24 -12.01 9.23 -0.23
CA ALA A 24 -13.41 9.05 0.13
C ALA A 24 -14.22 8.22 -0.89
N ARG A 25 -13.71 8.06 -2.11
CA ARG A 25 -14.32 7.24 -3.17
C ARG A 25 -13.90 5.78 -3.13
N VAL A 26 -12.93 5.42 -2.29
CA VAL A 26 -12.43 4.06 -2.14
C VAL A 26 -12.98 3.45 -0.86
N ARG A 27 -13.61 2.30 -0.98
CA ARG A 27 -14.19 1.59 0.15
C ARG A 27 -13.50 0.25 0.36
N SER A 28 -12.91 0.07 1.53
CA SER A 28 -12.51 -1.26 2.02
C SER A 28 -13.71 -2.02 2.54
N THR A 29 -13.86 -3.27 2.11
CA THR A 29 -14.86 -4.18 2.68
C THR A 29 -14.23 -5.00 3.80
N ALA A 30 -15.06 -5.51 4.72
CA ALA A 30 -14.59 -6.43 5.75
C ALA A 30 -13.92 -7.66 5.12
N THR A 31 -12.85 -8.10 5.73
CA THR A 31 -12.17 -9.36 5.37
C THR A 31 -12.91 -10.54 5.98
N ASP A 32 -13.13 -11.56 5.18
CA ASP A 32 -13.65 -12.86 5.63
C ASP A 32 -13.06 -13.98 4.75
N THR A 33 -13.15 -15.20 5.23
CA THR A 33 -12.54 -16.37 4.58
C THR A 33 -13.23 -16.77 3.26
N SER A 34 -14.38 -16.20 2.95
CA SER A 34 -15.07 -16.44 1.68
C SER A 34 -14.54 -15.58 0.53
N LYS A 35 -13.84 -14.47 0.85
CA LYS A 35 -13.38 -13.49 -0.14
C LYS A 35 -11.96 -13.71 -0.59
N ILE A 36 -11.08 -14.18 0.30
CA ILE A 36 -9.65 -14.27 0.06
C ILE A 36 -9.16 -15.65 0.43
N ALA A 37 -8.73 -16.39 -0.57
CA ALA A 37 -8.10 -17.69 -0.40
C ALA A 37 -6.59 -17.51 -0.18
N ASN A 38 -5.99 -18.41 0.61
CA ASN A 38 -4.54 -18.56 0.72
C ASN A 38 -3.78 -17.30 1.17
N THR A 39 -4.29 -16.60 2.18
CA THR A 39 -3.57 -15.52 2.83
C THR A 39 -2.91 -15.99 4.12
N SER A 40 -1.73 -15.46 4.40
CA SER A 40 -1.05 -15.64 5.69
C SER A 40 -1.59 -14.67 6.74
N ALA A 41 -1.25 -14.93 8.01
CA ALA A 41 -1.54 -14.02 9.09
C ALA A 41 -0.86 -12.66 8.88
N THR A 42 -1.50 -11.58 9.35
CA THR A 42 -0.87 -10.24 9.41
C THR A 42 0.16 -10.25 10.53
N ALA A 43 1.42 -10.26 10.17
CA ALA A 43 2.57 -10.32 11.07
C ALA A 43 3.80 -9.67 10.43
N ALA A 44 4.84 -9.41 11.23
CA ALA A 44 6.14 -8.87 10.78
C ALA A 44 6.05 -7.53 10.02
N SER A 45 5.01 -6.74 10.26
CA SER A 45 4.81 -5.40 9.67
C SER A 45 4.85 -5.36 8.13
N THR A 46 4.44 -6.43 7.46
CA THR A 46 4.47 -6.57 5.99
C THR A 46 3.14 -6.20 5.32
N GLY A 47 2.14 -5.75 6.07
CA GLY A 47 0.80 -5.49 5.52
C GLY A 47 0.77 -4.36 4.49
N SER A 48 1.50 -3.28 4.72
CA SER A 48 1.48 -2.12 3.81
C SER A 48 2.13 -2.41 2.47
N ASP A 49 3.25 -3.13 2.45
CA ASP A 49 3.93 -3.50 1.21
C ASP A 49 3.22 -4.64 0.47
N LEU A 50 2.92 -5.76 1.13
CA LEU A 50 2.32 -6.91 0.47
C LEU A 50 0.89 -6.61 -0.01
N ASN A 51 0.02 -6.14 0.89
CA ASN A 51 -1.37 -5.83 0.54
C ASN A 51 -1.47 -4.58 -0.33
N GLY A 52 -0.66 -3.55 -0.06
CA GLY A 52 -0.59 -2.34 -0.88
C GLY A 52 -0.15 -2.65 -2.31
N LYS A 53 0.89 -3.45 -2.50
CA LYS A 53 1.36 -3.85 -3.83
C LYS A 53 0.38 -4.76 -4.56
N ALA A 54 -0.28 -5.69 -3.87
CA ALA A 54 -1.32 -6.50 -4.48
C ALA A 54 -2.52 -5.65 -4.93
N ALA A 55 -2.98 -4.74 -4.08
CA ALA A 55 -4.05 -3.80 -4.42
C ALA A 55 -3.65 -2.86 -5.57
N GLN A 56 -2.39 -2.38 -5.58
CA GLN A 56 -1.84 -1.59 -6.67
C GLN A 56 -1.87 -2.36 -8.00
N ALA A 57 -1.47 -3.63 -8.00
CA ALA A 57 -1.49 -4.46 -9.20
C ALA A 57 -2.91 -4.60 -9.77
N ALA A 58 -3.91 -4.87 -8.91
CA ALA A 58 -5.31 -4.94 -9.30
C ALA A 58 -5.83 -3.61 -9.87
N ALA A 59 -5.58 -2.50 -9.17
CA ALA A 59 -5.99 -1.17 -9.59
C ALA A 59 -5.34 -0.76 -10.92
N ARG A 60 -4.05 -1.05 -11.08
CA ARG A 60 -3.30 -0.80 -12.31
C ARG A 60 -3.88 -1.56 -13.50
N THR A 61 -4.21 -2.81 -13.32
CA THR A 61 -4.86 -3.61 -14.38
C THR A 61 -6.17 -2.97 -14.86
N ILE A 62 -6.99 -2.47 -13.94
CA ILE A 62 -8.23 -1.78 -14.28
C ILE A 62 -7.94 -0.43 -14.96
N ARG A 63 -7.03 0.36 -14.40
CA ARG A 63 -6.60 1.64 -14.98
C ARG A 63 -6.11 1.49 -16.42
N ASP A 64 -5.27 0.51 -16.67
CA ASP A 64 -4.67 0.29 -18.00
C ASP A 64 -5.72 -0.13 -19.04
N ARG A 65 -6.76 -0.90 -18.64
CA ARG A 65 -7.92 -1.18 -19.49
C ARG A 65 -8.72 0.09 -19.81
N LEU A 66 -8.95 0.95 -18.81
CA LEU A 66 -9.64 2.23 -19.00
C LEU A 66 -8.82 3.18 -19.89
N ALA A 67 -7.51 3.25 -19.69
CA ALA A 67 -6.60 4.03 -20.54
C ALA A 67 -6.63 3.55 -21.98
N THR A 68 -6.62 2.24 -22.20
CA THR A 68 -6.72 1.65 -23.55
C THR A 68 -8.04 1.99 -24.25
N LEU A 69 -9.17 1.98 -23.51
CA LEU A 69 -10.46 2.39 -24.05
C LEU A 69 -10.46 3.86 -24.51
N LEU A 70 -9.94 4.75 -23.66
CA LEU A 70 -9.85 6.18 -23.97
C LEU A 70 -8.86 6.46 -25.10
N ALA A 71 -7.73 5.78 -25.12
CA ALA A 71 -6.74 5.89 -26.19
C ALA A 71 -7.35 5.59 -27.57
N GLY A 72 -8.14 4.54 -27.66
CA GLY A 72 -8.87 4.20 -28.89
C GLY A 72 -9.93 5.24 -29.28
N SER A 73 -10.61 5.82 -28.29
CA SER A 73 -11.65 6.83 -28.51
C SER A 73 -11.08 8.20 -28.86
N TRP A 74 -9.95 8.57 -28.29
CA TRP A 74 -9.33 9.89 -28.41
C TRP A 74 -8.23 9.95 -29.47
N GLY A 75 -7.80 8.82 -30.01
CA GLY A 75 -6.71 8.77 -30.98
C GLY A 75 -5.34 9.12 -30.41
N VAL A 76 -5.11 8.82 -29.13
CA VAL A 76 -3.86 9.06 -28.39
C VAL A 76 -3.23 7.74 -27.96
N ALA A 77 -1.98 7.76 -27.53
CA ALA A 77 -1.38 6.58 -26.91
C ALA A 77 -1.89 6.37 -25.47
N ALA A 78 -2.01 5.12 -25.02
CA ALA A 78 -2.57 4.81 -23.70
C ALA A 78 -1.73 5.36 -22.54
N ASP A 79 -0.43 5.50 -22.70
CA ASP A 79 0.50 6.10 -21.74
C ASP A 79 0.35 7.63 -21.62
N GLN A 80 -0.32 8.27 -22.56
CA GLN A 80 -0.68 9.68 -22.52
C GLN A 80 -1.97 9.95 -21.75
N VAL A 81 -2.71 8.91 -21.35
CA VAL A 81 -3.92 9.06 -20.53
C VAL A 81 -3.53 9.14 -19.06
N HIS A 82 -3.84 10.26 -18.42
CA HIS A 82 -3.52 10.53 -17.03
C HIS A 82 -4.78 10.55 -16.17
N PHE A 83 -4.71 9.92 -15.01
CA PHE A 83 -5.81 9.85 -14.04
C PHE A 83 -5.46 10.70 -12.82
N ALA A 84 -6.25 11.71 -12.55
CA ALA A 84 -6.07 12.59 -11.40
C ALA A 84 -7.38 13.29 -11.02
N ASN A 85 -7.56 13.59 -9.74
CA ASN A 85 -8.67 14.38 -9.22
C ASN A 85 -10.08 13.90 -9.66
N GLY A 86 -10.24 12.59 -9.86
CA GLY A 86 -11.51 12.02 -10.30
C GLY A 86 -11.79 12.16 -11.80
N GLU A 87 -10.78 12.47 -12.60
CA GLU A 87 -10.88 12.64 -14.05
C GLU A 87 -9.78 11.85 -14.77
N ALA A 88 -10.04 11.54 -16.04
CA ALA A 88 -9.03 11.08 -16.98
C ALA A 88 -8.81 12.15 -18.04
N THR A 89 -7.57 12.48 -18.32
CA THR A 89 -7.16 13.54 -19.25
C THR A 89 -6.12 13.04 -20.23
N ALA A 90 -6.02 13.67 -21.41
CA ALA A 90 -4.95 13.43 -22.38
C ALA A 90 -4.64 14.69 -23.19
N PRO A 91 -3.50 14.73 -23.94
CA PRO A 91 -3.17 15.82 -24.86
C PRO A 91 -4.33 16.10 -25.85
N GLY A 92 -4.43 17.34 -26.30
CA GLY A 92 -5.52 17.77 -27.19
C GLY A 92 -6.76 18.29 -26.46
N GLY A 93 -6.71 18.45 -25.14
CA GLY A 93 -7.81 18.95 -24.32
C GLY A 93 -8.85 17.89 -23.98
N HIS A 94 -8.52 16.62 -24.16
CA HIS A 94 -9.40 15.52 -23.77
C HIS A 94 -9.53 15.44 -22.25
N CYS A 95 -10.78 15.33 -21.78
CA CYS A 95 -11.13 15.21 -20.36
C CYS A 95 -12.45 14.46 -20.24
N ILE A 96 -12.52 13.56 -19.27
CA ILE A 96 -13.74 12.83 -18.90
C ILE A 96 -13.73 12.57 -17.40
N SER A 97 -14.87 12.69 -16.72
CA SER A 97 -14.97 12.30 -15.32
C SER A 97 -14.86 10.78 -15.16
N PHE A 98 -14.35 10.33 -14.02
CA PHE A 98 -14.18 8.90 -13.76
C PHE A 98 -15.52 8.15 -13.81
N GLU A 99 -16.61 8.77 -13.34
CA GLU A 99 -17.96 8.20 -13.40
C GLU A 99 -18.45 7.99 -14.85
N ALA A 100 -18.27 9.00 -15.69
CA ALA A 100 -18.65 8.90 -17.10
C ALA A 100 -17.80 7.85 -17.84
N LEU A 101 -16.49 7.79 -17.51
CA LEU A 101 -15.60 6.78 -18.05
C LEU A 101 -16.03 5.37 -17.65
N VAL A 102 -16.39 5.13 -16.38
CA VAL A 102 -16.89 3.84 -15.92
C VAL A 102 -18.16 3.42 -16.66
N GLN A 103 -19.08 4.35 -16.88
CA GLN A 103 -20.29 4.08 -17.68
C GLN A 103 -19.95 3.73 -19.14
N GLN A 104 -19.05 4.48 -19.75
CA GLN A 104 -18.56 4.20 -21.10
C GLN A 104 -17.89 2.81 -21.18
N ALA A 105 -17.05 2.49 -20.19
CA ALA A 105 -16.36 1.21 -20.11
C ALA A 105 -17.33 0.04 -19.92
N TYR A 106 -18.37 0.22 -19.10
CA TYR A 106 -19.42 -0.79 -18.90
C TYR A 106 -20.16 -1.09 -20.21
N VAL A 107 -20.58 -0.07 -20.96
CA VAL A 107 -21.24 -0.23 -22.26
C VAL A 107 -20.30 -0.86 -23.29
N ALA A 108 -19.02 -0.50 -23.26
CA ALA A 108 -17.98 -1.09 -24.12
C ALA A 108 -17.57 -2.50 -23.69
N ARG A 109 -18.15 -3.07 -22.63
CA ARG A 109 -17.86 -4.39 -22.10
C ARG A 109 -16.41 -4.55 -21.62
N VAL A 110 -15.82 -3.48 -21.11
CA VAL A 110 -14.50 -3.51 -20.46
C VAL A 110 -14.64 -4.14 -19.08
N GLN A 111 -13.77 -5.08 -18.76
CA GLN A 111 -13.77 -5.72 -17.45
C GLN A 111 -13.30 -4.75 -16.36
N LEU A 112 -14.20 -4.40 -15.44
CA LEU A 112 -13.98 -3.46 -14.32
C LEU A 112 -13.65 -4.16 -12.99
N TRP A 113 -13.27 -5.42 -13.05
CA TRP A 113 -12.82 -6.22 -11.90
C TRP A 113 -11.42 -6.78 -12.17
N SER A 114 -10.60 -6.86 -11.13
CA SER A 114 -9.29 -7.55 -11.17
C SER A 114 -8.92 -8.06 -9.79
N ASP A 115 -8.27 -9.20 -9.74
CA ASP A 115 -7.43 -9.60 -8.63
C ASP A 115 -6.06 -8.94 -8.73
N GLY A 116 -5.29 -9.03 -7.64
CA GLY A 116 -3.91 -8.59 -7.63
C GLY A 116 -3.07 -9.48 -6.72
N PHE A 117 -1.88 -9.77 -7.17
CA PHE A 117 -0.91 -10.57 -6.43
C PHE A 117 0.45 -9.89 -6.41
N TYR A 118 1.15 -10.01 -5.29
CA TYR A 118 2.52 -9.53 -5.15
C TYR A 118 3.37 -10.57 -4.43
N ALA A 119 4.44 -10.97 -5.07
CA ALA A 119 5.51 -11.73 -4.45
C ALA A 119 6.73 -10.82 -4.29
N THR A 120 7.23 -10.69 -3.06
CA THR A 120 8.43 -9.89 -2.81
C THR A 120 9.61 -10.45 -3.60
N PRO A 121 10.26 -9.64 -4.46
CA PRO A 121 11.26 -10.15 -5.38
C PRO A 121 12.57 -10.53 -4.67
N GLY A 122 13.26 -11.53 -5.23
CA GLY A 122 14.62 -11.87 -4.84
C GLY A 122 14.77 -12.49 -3.45
N LEU A 123 13.66 -12.92 -2.81
CA LEU A 123 13.74 -13.65 -1.56
C LEU A 123 14.10 -15.12 -1.81
N HIS A 124 15.04 -15.61 -1.04
CA HIS A 124 15.38 -17.03 -0.96
C HIS A 124 15.99 -17.34 0.39
N TRP A 125 15.66 -18.48 0.93
CA TRP A 125 16.16 -18.92 2.24
C TRP A 125 16.26 -20.42 2.29
N ASP A 126 17.46 -20.93 2.52
CA ASP A 126 17.69 -22.34 2.79
C ASP A 126 17.65 -22.58 4.31
N ARG A 127 16.66 -23.34 4.75
CA ARG A 127 16.48 -23.66 6.18
C ARG A 127 17.51 -24.65 6.72
N ALA A 128 18.11 -25.49 5.86
CA ALA A 128 19.09 -26.49 6.28
C ALA A 128 20.44 -25.85 6.57
N THR A 129 20.85 -24.91 5.73
CA THR A 129 22.14 -24.21 5.87
C THR A 129 22.03 -22.86 6.57
N LEU A 130 20.79 -22.38 6.82
CA LEU A 130 20.48 -21.05 7.37
C LEU A 130 21.12 -19.92 6.57
N THR A 131 21.15 -20.08 5.25
CA THR A 131 21.73 -19.10 4.32
C THR A 131 20.75 -18.61 3.29
N GLY A 132 20.98 -17.40 2.76
CA GLY A 132 20.16 -16.83 1.71
C GLY A 132 19.88 -15.35 1.91
N ARG A 133 18.82 -14.87 1.25
CA ARG A 133 18.30 -13.50 1.34
C ARG A 133 16.87 -13.53 1.85
N PRO A 134 16.64 -13.56 3.17
CA PRO A 134 15.28 -13.68 3.74
C PRO A 134 14.49 -12.38 3.72
N PHE A 135 15.16 -11.21 3.54
CA PHE A 135 14.55 -9.89 3.60
C PHE A 135 14.82 -9.11 2.32
N TYR A 136 13.85 -8.30 1.89
CA TYR A 136 13.97 -7.45 0.73
C TYR A 136 14.50 -6.06 1.07
N TYR A 137 14.09 -5.52 2.22
CA TYR A 137 14.49 -4.22 2.75
C TYR A 137 14.71 -4.33 4.26
N PHE A 138 15.31 -3.30 4.83
CA PHE A 138 15.59 -3.17 6.25
C PHE A 138 15.08 -1.83 6.75
N ALA A 139 14.57 -1.79 7.98
CA ALA A 139 14.34 -0.55 8.72
C ALA A 139 15.58 -0.25 9.55
N TYR A 140 16.16 0.94 9.36
CA TYR A 140 17.32 1.38 10.11
C TYR A 140 16.90 2.25 11.27
N GLY A 141 17.58 2.13 12.40
CA GLY A 141 17.28 2.92 13.57
C GLY A 141 18.36 2.84 14.62
N ALA A 142 18.28 3.74 15.60
CA ALA A 142 19.11 3.72 16.79
C ALA A 142 18.26 4.05 18.01
N ALA A 143 18.55 3.42 19.13
CA ALA A 143 17.93 3.70 20.41
C ALA A 143 19.00 3.93 21.48
N ILE A 144 18.83 4.97 22.28
CA ILE A 144 19.71 5.27 23.42
C ILE A 144 18.83 5.39 24.66
N SER A 145 19.19 4.67 25.70
CA SER A 145 18.49 4.73 26.99
C SER A 145 19.46 5.11 28.12
N GLU A 146 19.00 6.02 28.97
CA GLU A 146 19.68 6.38 30.20
C GLU A 146 18.93 5.75 31.36
N VAL A 147 19.67 5.00 32.20
CA VAL A 147 19.10 4.29 33.33
C VAL A 147 19.86 4.61 34.62
N LEU A 148 19.14 4.69 35.70
CA LEU A 148 19.71 4.70 37.06
C LEU A 148 19.60 3.28 37.62
N LEU A 149 20.73 2.75 38.11
CA LEU A 149 20.80 1.45 38.77
C LEU A 149 21.29 1.62 40.20
N ASP A 150 20.51 1.13 41.16
CA ASP A 150 20.99 0.97 42.56
C ASP A 150 21.81 -0.32 42.65
N THR A 151 23.10 -0.17 42.86
CA THR A 151 24.02 -1.32 42.88
C THR A 151 23.91 -2.17 44.15
N LEU A 152 23.20 -1.70 45.18
CA LEU A 152 22.98 -2.43 46.42
C LEU A 152 21.71 -3.28 46.34
N THR A 153 20.63 -2.75 45.78
CA THR A 153 19.34 -3.44 45.72
C THR A 153 19.06 -4.10 44.37
N GLY A 154 19.73 -3.63 43.32
CA GLY A 154 19.46 -4.04 41.95
C GLY A 154 18.25 -3.38 41.32
N GLU A 155 17.60 -2.46 42.01
CA GLU A 155 16.50 -1.67 41.51
C GLU A 155 17.00 -0.75 40.36
N TRP A 156 16.17 -0.55 39.35
CA TRP A 156 16.52 0.34 38.25
C TRP A 156 15.36 1.25 37.88
N ARG A 157 15.69 2.38 37.29
CA ARG A 157 14.73 3.36 36.79
C ARG A 157 15.20 3.87 35.43
N LEU A 158 14.30 3.86 34.44
CA LEU A 158 14.52 4.53 33.17
C LEU A 158 14.39 6.04 33.34
N LEU A 159 15.43 6.80 33.03
CA LEU A 159 15.46 8.25 33.10
C LEU A 159 15.08 8.88 31.77
N ARG A 160 15.56 8.29 30.65
CA ARG A 160 15.33 8.80 29.30
C ARG A 160 15.47 7.69 28.28
N ALA A 161 14.68 7.76 27.20
CA ALA A 161 14.85 6.96 26.01
C ALA A 161 14.74 7.87 24.77
N ASP A 162 15.73 7.82 23.89
CA ASP A 162 15.75 8.51 22.62
C ASP A 162 15.73 7.47 21.50
N LEU A 163 14.80 7.61 20.56
CA LEU A 163 14.58 6.71 19.45
C LEU A 163 14.72 7.48 18.14
N LEU A 164 15.60 7.02 17.27
CA LEU A 164 15.68 7.45 15.88
C LEU A 164 15.29 6.27 15.00
N HIS A 165 14.27 6.45 14.17
CA HIS A 165 13.74 5.39 13.33
C HIS A 165 13.53 5.87 11.90
N ASP A 166 14.12 5.18 10.93
CA ASP A 166 13.91 5.44 9.51
C ASP A 166 12.78 4.54 8.99
N VAL A 167 11.66 5.14 8.68
CA VAL A 167 10.49 4.47 8.11
C VAL A 167 10.44 4.56 6.58
N GLY A 168 11.46 5.15 5.94
CA GLY A 168 11.45 5.47 4.53
C GLY A 168 10.42 6.55 4.19
N GLN A 169 9.84 6.48 3.00
CA GLN A 169 8.79 7.41 2.58
C GLN A 169 7.44 6.97 3.14
N SER A 170 6.90 7.75 4.07
CA SER A 170 5.62 7.47 4.71
C SER A 170 4.45 7.55 3.73
N LEU A 171 3.59 6.54 3.72
CA LEU A 171 2.31 6.55 2.99
C LEU A 171 1.26 7.41 3.67
N ASN A 172 1.29 7.47 5.01
CA ASN A 172 0.36 8.25 5.82
C ASN A 172 1.08 8.68 7.11
N PRO A 173 1.68 9.90 7.14
CA PRO A 173 2.47 10.36 8.27
C PRO A 173 1.73 10.32 9.61
N ALA A 174 0.43 10.61 9.63
CA ALA A 174 -0.34 10.60 10.87
C ALA A 174 -0.47 9.18 11.46
N LEU A 175 -0.70 8.18 10.61
CA LEU A 175 -0.75 6.78 11.04
C LEU A 175 0.64 6.26 11.41
N ASP A 176 1.66 6.63 10.64
CA ASP A 176 3.02 6.12 10.83
C ASP A 176 3.65 6.68 12.11
N ILE A 177 3.45 7.96 12.43
CA ILE A 177 3.87 8.55 13.71
C ILE A 177 3.19 7.80 14.87
N GLY A 178 1.87 7.56 14.79
CA GLY A 178 1.16 6.83 15.83
C GLY A 178 1.66 5.39 16.01
N GLN A 179 2.15 4.73 14.95
CA GLN A 179 2.78 3.40 15.06
C GLN A 179 4.15 3.46 15.75
N ILE A 180 4.96 4.50 15.46
CA ILE A 180 6.27 4.69 16.11
C ILE A 180 6.10 5.03 17.59
N GLU A 181 5.19 5.93 17.94
CA GLU A 181 4.93 6.34 19.32
C GLU A 181 4.28 5.23 20.15
N GLY A 182 3.48 4.36 19.53
CA GLY A 182 2.79 3.26 20.19
C GLY A 182 3.64 1.99 20.35
N GLY A 183 4.71 1.87 19.59
CA GLY A 183 5.64 0.71 19.64
C GLY A 183 6.79 0.90 20.59
#